data_2251f1a6e79293e2050fbd7218aafe73
#
_entry.id   2251f1a6e79293e2050fbd7218aafe73
#
_cell.length_a   1.000
_cell.length_b   1.000
_cell.length_c   1.000
_cell.angle_alpha   90.00
_cell.angle_beta   90.00
_cell.angle_gamma   90.00
#
_symmetry.space_group_name_H-M   'P 1'
#
loop_
_entity.id
_entity.type
_entity.pdbx_description
1 polymer ?
#
loop_
_entity_poly.entity_id
_entity_poly.type
_entity_poly.pdbx_seq_one_letter_code
_entity_poly.pdbx_strand_id
1 'polypeptide(L)'
;MSLIELKQAVIEGNSKVARALAKQVVENPGEIDHAIDQGIKKALETVGVRFAKGEYFIPDVMLSVLAANAAFKIFKPFFKRQGASVGTVLMGTVEGDIHDIGKNIAIALLQAGGFEVVDLGVDVPPSQFVSKIRKLKPQVVGLSALLSTALTSIERTVVGIREAGLRDKVKIMVGGSAVTPEFAKEIGADGYGADATDAPKLAQGFIK
;
A
#
# COMPACT_ATOMS: atom_id res chain seq x y z
N MET A 1 28.42 3.44 7.33
CA MET A 1 27.53 2.46 6.68
C MET A 1 26.73 3.16 5.61
N SER A 2 26.61 2.59 4.45
CA SER A 2 26.06 3.31 3.30
C SER A 2 24.55 3.01 3.14
N LEU A 3 23.72 4.05 3.30
CA LEU A 3 22.28 3.99 2.95
C LEU A 3 22.09 3.55 1.49
N ILE A 4 23.12 3.77 0.66
CA ILE A 4 23.20 3.33 -0.72
C ILE A 4 23.14 1.79 -0.79
N GLU A 5 23.81 1.09 0.13
CA GLU A 5 23.80 -0.39 0.16
C GLU A 5 22.41 -0.92 0.56
N LEU A 6 21.74 -0.28 1.53
CA LEU A 6 20.36 -0.64 1.89
C LEU A 6 19.42 -0.42 0.71
N LYS A 7 19.51 0.74 0.05
CA LYS A 7 18.75 1.05 -1.15
C LYS A 7 18.97 -0.01 -2.24
N GLN A 8 20.22 -0.36 -2.50
CA GLN A 8 20.57 -1.35 -3.53
C GLN A 8 20.04 -2.75 -3.17
N ALA A 9 20.19 -3.17 -1.92
CA ALA A 9 19.68 -4.46 -1.45
C ALA A 9 18.15 -4.58 -1.61
N VAL A 10 17.41 -3.47 -1.40
CA VAL A 10 15.97 -3.44 -1.62
C VAL A 10 15.65 -3.49 -3.12
N ILE A 11 16.34 -2.72 -3.96
CA ILE A 11 16.13 -2.73 -5.42
C ILE A 11 16.38 -4.14 -5.99
N GLU A 12 17.43 -4.82 -5.53
CA GLU A 12 17.80 -6.19 -5.98
C GLU A 12 16.93 -7.30 -5.34
N GLY A 13 16.00 -6.95 -4.46
CA GLY A 13 15.13 -7.92 -3.78
C GLY A 13 15.88 -8.80 -2.77
N ASN A 14 17.07 -8.38 -2.30
CA ASN A 14 17.88 -9.16 -1.38
C ASN A 14 17.46 -8.96 0.09
N SER A 15 16.43 -9.70 0.52
CA SER A 15 15.87 -9.63 1.87
C SER A 15 16.89 -9.95 2.97
N LYS A 16 17.86 -10.82 2.71
CA LYS A 16 18.88 -11.20 3.70
C LYS A 16 19.84 -10.03 3.96
N VAL A 17 20.32 -9.39 2.92
CA VAL A 17 21.22 -8.23 3.00
C VAL A 17 20.48 -7.03 3.58
N ALA A 18 19.25 -6.72 3.10
CA ALA A 18 18.44 -5.64 3.59
C ALA A 18 18.18 -5.76 5.11
N ARG A 19 17.87 -6.97 5.58
CA ARG A 19 17.71 -7.25 7.01
C ARG A 19 18.99 -7.04 7.81
N ALA A 20 20.12 -7.48 7.29
CA ALA A 20 21.42 -7.33 7.97
C ALA A 20 21.79 -5.85 8.10
N LEU A 21 21.64 -5.08 7.04
CA LEU A 21 21.91 -3.64 7.02
C LEU A 21 20.95 -2.89 7.96
N ALA A 22 19.66 -3.25 7.98
CA ALA A 22 18.69 -2.65 8.91
C ALA A 22 19.06 -2.88 10.38
N LYS A 23 19.59 -4.07 10.73
CA LYS A 23 20.10 -4.34 12.10
C LYS A 23 21.26 -3.43 12.49
N GLN A 24 22.14 -3.09 11.55
CA GLN A 24 23.22 -2.15 11.81
C GLN A 24 22.71 -0.72 11.98
N VAL A 25 21.67 -0.31 11.20
CA VAL A 25 21.06 1.01 11.34
C VAL A 25 20.49 1.23 12.74
N VAL A 26 19.83 0.24 13.34
CA VAL A 26 19.20 0.39 14.66
C VAL A 26 20.19 0.50 15.82
N GLU A 27 21.48 0.24 15.59
CA GLU A 27 22.55 0.56 16.55
C GLU A 27 22.65 2.08 16.79
N ASN A 28 22.25 2.89 15.77
CA ASN A 28 22.10 4.35 15.87
C ASN A 28 20.66 4.76 15.57
N PRO A 29 19.73 4.75 16.54
CA PRO A 29 18.30 4.96 16.29
C PRO A 29 17.95 6.28 15.59
N GLY A 30 18.78 7.32 15.69
CA GLY A 30 18.59 8.60 15.00
C GLY A 30 18.74 8.51 13.46
N GLU A 31 19.31 7.42 12.94
CA GLU A 31 19.49 7.19 11.52
C GLU A 31 18.29 6.46 10.87
N ILE A 32 17.34 5.96 11.67
CA ILE A 32 16.25 5.10 11.18
C ILE A 32 15.36 5.86 10.19
N ASP A 33 14.92 7.06 10.51
CA ASP A 33 14.04 7.85 9.62
C ASP A 33 14.74 8.14 8.29
N HIS A 34 16.04 8.45 8.36
CA HIS A 34 16.84 8.70 7.17
C HIS A 34 17.04 7.42 6.33
N ALA A 35 17.23 6.26 6.98
CA ALA A 35 17.34 4.98 6.31
C ALA A 35 16.03 4.56 5.63
N ILE A 36 14.90 4.91 6.20
CA ILE A 36 13.60 4.67 5.58
C ILE A 36 13.41 5.56 4.37
N ASP A 37 13.64 6.86 4.50
CA ASP A 37 13.42 7.79 3.41
C ASP A 37 14.40 7.60 2.26
N GLN A 38 15.69 7.54 2.53
CA GLN A 38 16.72 7.46 1.49
C GLN A 38 17.08 6.02 1.08
N GLY A 39 16.88 5.05 1.98
CA GLY A 39 17.10 3.64 1.71
C GLY A 39 15.86 2.98 1.12
N ILE A 40 14.79 2.82 1.90
CA ILE A 40 13.63 2.00 1.51
C ILE A 40 12.71 2.73 0.53
N LYS A 41 12.23 3.95 0.85
CA LYS A 41 11.30 4.68 -0.03
C LYS A 41 11.91 4.95 -1.40
N LYS A 42 13.16 5.47 -1.44
CA LYS A 42 13.87 5.73 -2.70
C LYS A 42 14.17 4.47 -3.51
N ALA A 43 14.37 3.33 -2.85
CA ALA A 43 14.48 2.04 -3.53
C ALA A 43 13.17 1.67 -4.22
N LEU A 44 12.05 1.74 -3.50
CA LEU A 44 10.74 1.38 -4.03
C LEU A 44 10.25 2.34 -5.12
N GLU A 45 10.56 3.65 -5.02
CA GLU A 45 10.36 4.60 -6.12
C GLU A 45 11.14 4.16 -7.38
N THR A 46 12.39 3.73 -7.21
CA THR A 46 13.22 3.22 -8.33
C THR A 46 12.64 1.95 -8.93
N VAL A 47 12.17 1.02 -8.09
CA VAL A 47 11.49 -0.22 -8.51
C VAL A 47 10.22 0.10 -9.29
N GLY A 48 9.40 1.04 -8.82
CA GLY A 48 8.20 1.48 -9.52
C GLY A 48 8.49 2.07 -10.89
N VAL A 49 9.54 2.90 -11.02
CA VAL A 49 9.98 3.45 -12.31
C VAL A 49 10.45 2.34 -13.26
N ARG A 50 11.21 1.36 -12.77
CA ARG A 50 11.68 0.23 -13.59
C ARG A 50 10.52 -0.66 -14.04
N PHE A 51 9.55 -0.89 -13.17
CA PHE A 51 8.34 -1.63 -13.51
C PHE A 51 7.53 -0.92 -14.60
N ALA A 52 7.29 0.39 -14.45
CA ALA A 52 6.57 1.20 -15.45
C ALA A 52 7.28 1.23 -16.81
N LYS A 53 8.61 1.11 -16.84
CA LYS A 53 9.41 1.00 -18.08
C LYS A 53 9.51 -0.41 -18.66
N GLY A 54 8.96 -1.42 -18.00
CA GLY A 54 9.11 -2.82 -18.40
C GLY A 54 10.50 -3.42 -18.15
N GLU A 55 11.35 -2.74 -17.37
CA GLU A 55 12.67 -3.24 -16.96
C GLU A 55 12.56 -4.26 -15.82
N TYR A 56 11.51 -4.14 -14.98
CA TYR A 56 11.14 -5.06 -13.92
C TYR A 56 9.78 -5.66 -14.19
N PHE A 57 9.61 -6.93 -13.78
CA PHE A 57 8.37 -7.67 -13.84
C PHE A 57 7.81 -7.90 -12.44
N ILE A 58 6.59 -8.43 -12.34
CA ILE A 58 5.92 -8.70 -11.06
C ILE A 58 6.81 -9.46 -10.06
N PRO A 59 7.55 -10.53 -10.42
CA PRO A 59 8.44 -11.20 -9.49
C PRO A 59 9.54 -10.30 -8.91
N ASP A 60 10.12 -9.42 -9.73
CA ASP A 60 11.17 -8.50 -9.29
C ASP A 60 10.63 -7.49 -8.27
N VAL A 61 9.45 -6.93 -8.55
CA VAL A 61 8.75 -6.03 -7.62
C VAL A 61 8.45 -6.74 -6.30
N MET A 62 7.94 -7.98 -6.35
CA MET A 62 7.65 -8.77 -5.15
C MET A 62 8.90 -9.03 -4.31
N LEU A 63 10.03 -9.38 -4.92
CA LEU A 63 11.29 -9.59 -4.21
C LEU A 63 11.80 -8.29 -3.57
N SER A 64 11.72 -7.18 -4.28
CA SER A 64 12.09 -5.85 -3.76
C SER A 64 11.22 -5.45 -2.56
N VAL A 65 9.92 -5.70 -2.64
CA VAL A 65 8.97 -5.46 -1.54
C VAL A 65 9.25 -6.37 -0.33
N LEU A 66 9.57 -7.65 -0.56
CA LEU A 66 9.96 -8.56 0.52
C LEU A 66 11.26 -8.08 1.21
N ALA A 67 12.22 -7.55 0.46
CA ALA A 67 13.44 -7.00 1.01
C ALA A 67 13.16 -5.72 1.83
N ALA A 68 12.33 -4.81 1.33
CA ALA A 68 11.87 -3.63 2.05
C ALA A 68 11.18 -4.00 3.38
N ASN A 69 10.24 -4.95 3.34
CA ASN A 69 9.53 -5.43 4.51
C ASN A 69 10.46 -6.12 5.54
N ALA A 70 11.50 -6.82 5.06
CA ALA A 70 12.49 -7.45 5.93
C ALA A 70 13.29 -6.40 6.74
N ALA A 71 13.65 -5.28 6.11
CA ALA A 71 14.28 -4.14 6.77
C ALA A 71 13.30 -3.42 7.69
N PHE A 72 12.09 -3.15 7.22
CA PHE A 72 11.06 -2.43 7.97
C PHE A 72 10.64 -3.13 9.27
N LYS A 73 10.59 -4.48 9.26
CA LYS A 73 10.32 -5.26 10.48
C LYS A 73 11.36 -5.01 11.59
N ILE A 74 12.61 -4.71 11.21
CA ILE A 74 13.67 -4.37 12.17
C ILE A 74 13.46 -2.96 12.73
N PHE A 75 13.00 -2.02 11.90
CA PHE A 75 12.76 -0.63 12.32
C PHE A 75 11.47 -0.46 13.12
N LYS A 76 10.45 -1.28 12.88
CA LYS A 76 9.10 -1.18 13.50
C LYS A 76 9.10 -0.98 15.03
N PRO A 77 9.92 -1.67 15.85
CA PRO A 77 9.95 -1.47 17.31
C PRO A 77 10.39 -0.07 17.73
N PHE A 78 11.17 0.61 16.90
CA PHE A 78 11.71 1.94 17.18
C PHE A 78 10.72 3.05 16.86
N PHE A 79 9.75 2.82 15.96
CA PHE A 79 8.67 3.79 15.68
C PHE A 79 7.69 3.97 16.83
N LYS A 80 7.48 2.96 17.66
CA LYS A 80 6.61 3.08 18.84
C LYS A 80 7.09 4.13 19.86
N ARG A 81 8.30 4.68 19.67
CA ARG A 81 8.87 5.74 20.51
C ARG A 81 8.75 7.16 19.94
N GLN A 82 8.41 7.33 18.65
CA GLN A 82 8.50 8.64 18.00
C GLN A 82 7.25 9.11 17.24
N GLY A 83 6.11 8.50 17.43
CA GLY A 83 4.90 9.05 16.81
C GLY A 83 4.19 8.12 15.82
N ALA A 84 2.96 8.47 15.64
CA ALA A 84 1.93 7.74 14.97
C ALA A 84 2.32 7.27 13.56
N SER A 85 1.78 6.10 13.17
CA SER A 85 1.60 5.71 11.77
C SER A 85 1.16 6.92 10.96
N VAL A 86 1.67 7.07 9.74
CA VAL A 86 1.23 8.13 8.80
C VAL A 86 -0.29 8.14 8.67
N GLY A 87 -0.92 6.97 8.78
CA GLY A 87 -2.36 6.76 8.77
C GLY A 87 -2.70 5.29 8.60
N THR A 88 -3.97 4.96 8.81
CA THR A 88 -4.48 3.59 8.62
C THR A 88 -5.19 3.48 7.27
N VAL A 89 -4.81 2.47 6.49
CA VAL A 89 -5.42 2.13 5.21
C VAL A 89 -6.10 0.77 5.33
N LEU A 90 -7.36 0.68 4.93
CA LEU A 90 -8.11 -0.57 4.82
C LEU A 90 -8.10 -1.02 3.36
N MET A 91 -7.57 -2.21 3.06
CA MET A 91 -7.48 -2.74 1.70
C MET A 91 -8.28 -4.04 1.54
N GLY A 92 -8.84 -4.25 0.36
CA GLY A 92 -9.49 -5.51 0.02
C GLY A 92 -9.77 -5.64 -1.48
N THR A 93 -9.77 -6.87 -1.97
CA THR A 93 -10.33 -7.20 -3.28
C THR A 93 -11.83 -7.43 -3.12
N VAL A 94 -12.63 -6.76 -3.92
CA VAL A 94 -14.08 -6.73 -3.75
C VAL A 94 -14.75 -8.08 -4.06
N GLU A 95 -16.00 -8.24 -3.61
CA GLU A 95 -16.84 -9.42 -3.83
C GLU A 95 -16.88 -9.85 -5.30
N GLY A 96 -16.74 -11.14 -5.56
CA GLY A 96 -16.70 -11.73 -6.89
C GLY A 96 -15.33 -11.70 -7.56
N ASP A 97 -14.28 -11.24 -6.85
CA ASP A 97 -12.91 -11.24 -7.36
C ASP A 97 -11.93 -11.81 -6.32
N ILE A 98 -11.06 -12.73 -6.77
CA ILE A 98 -10.07 -13.41 -5.91
C ILE A 98 -8.62 -13.03 -6.26
N HIS A 99 -8.43 -12.08 -7.17
CA HIS A 99 -7.11 -11.65 -7.60
C HIS A 99 -6.49 -10.71 -6.55
N ASP A 100 -5.34 -11.07 -6.03
CA ASP A 100 -4.70 -10.36 -4.92
C ASP A 100 -3.28 -9.86 -5.19
N ILE A 101 -2.63 -10.25 -6.29
CA ILE A 101 -1.24 -9.90 -6.57
C ILE A 101 -1.04 -8.39 -6.55
N GLY A 102 -1.83 -7.63 -7.32
CA GLY A 102 -1.75 -6.17 -7.39
C GLY A 102 -2.05 -5.52 -6.03
N LYS A 103 -3.09 -6.00 -5.34
CA LYS A 103 -3.44 -5.55 -3.99
C LYS A 103 -2.29 -5.78 -2.99
N ASN A 104 -1.68 -6.96 -3.00
CA ASN A 104 -0.60 -7.31 -2.08
C ASN A 104 0.66 -6.47 -2.33
N ILE A 105 0.97 -6.14 -3.60
CA ILE A 105 2.02 -5.19 -3.94
C ILE A 105 1.69 -3.80 -3.39
N ALA A 106 0.47 -3.29 -3.60
CA ALA A 106 0.04 -2.00 -3.09
C ALA A 106 0.11 -1.93 -1.55
N ILE A 107 -0.33 -2.99 -0.86
CA ILE A 107 -0.23 -3.11 0.61
C ILE A 107 1.21 -3.00 1.06
N ALA A 108 2.11 -3.72 0.42
CA ALA A 108 3.51 -3.72 0.79
C ALA A 108 4.18 -2.35 0.56
N LEU A 109 3.84 -1.68 -0.53
CA LEU A 109 4.31 -0.32 -0.83
C LEU A 109 3.75 0.71 0.17
N LEU A 110 2.48 0.60 0.56
CA LEU A 110 1.87 1.42 1.61
C LEU A 110 2.55 1.22 2.96
N GLN A 111 2.81 -0.04 3.35
CA GLN A 111 3.51 -0.36 4.59
C GLN A 111 4.94 0.20 4.61
N ALA A 112 5.65 0.10 3.49
CA ALA A 112 6.97 0.70 3.31
C ALA A 112 6.91 2.24 3.36
N GLY A 113 5.78 2.84 2.97
CA GLY A 113 5.48 4.27 3.10
C GLY A 113 5.12 4.71 4.52
N GLY A 114 5.11 3.80 5.52
CA GLY A 114 4.82 4.09 6.92
C GLY A 114 3.34 4.01 7.30
N PHE A 115 2.47 3.54 6.41
CA PHE A 115 1.05 3.33 6.71
C PHE A 115 0.82 2.04 7.51
N GLU A 116 -0.14 2.07 8.42
CA GLU A 116 -0.72 0.86 8.97
C GLU A 116 -1.77 0.33 7.98
N VAL A 117 -1.57 -0.87 7.44
CA VAL A 117 -2.51 -1.44 6.46
C VAL A 117 -3.21 -2.65 7.06
N VAL A 118 -4.53 -2.61 7.02
CA VAL A 118 -5.41 -3.73 7.36
C VAL A 118 -5.91 -4.36 6.07
N ASP A 119 -5.46 -5.57 5.78
CA ASP A 119 -5.91 -6.35 4.63
C ASP A 119 -7.16 -7.17 4.99
N LEU A 120 -8.23 -7.00 4.21
CA LEU A 120 -9.46 -7.78 4.33
C LEU A 120 -9.42 -9.08 3.52
N GLY A 121 -8.39 -9.27 2.70
CA GLY A 121 -8.28 -10.41 1.79
C GLY A 121 -8.97 -10.18 0.45
N VAL A 122 -9.59 -11.23 -0.05
CA VAL A 122 -10.26 -11.28 -1.36
C VAL A 122 -11.74 -11.64 -1.21
N ASP A 123 -12.52 -11.44 -2.25
CA ASP A 123 -13.97 -11.73 -2.26
C ASP A 123 -14.71 -11.06 -1.09
N VAL A 124 -14.36 -9.80 -0.83
CA VAL A 124 -14.82 -9.06 0.33
C VAL A 124 -16.16 -8.37 0.03
N PRO A 125 -17.25 -8.73 0.71
CA PRO A 125 -18.55 -8.10 0.48
C PRO A 125 -18.60 -6.65 1.01
N PRO A 126 -19.45 -5.78 0.43
CA PRO A 126 -19.63 -4.39 0.86
C PRO A 126 -19.88 -4.21 2.37
N SER A 127 -20.67 -5.10 2.95
CA SER A 127 -21.00 -5.09 4.38
C SER A 127 -19.78 -5.25 5.28
N GLN A 128 -18.78 -6.02 4.84
CA GLN A 128 -17.54 -6.22 5.59
C GLN A 128 -16.67 -4.96 5.56
N PHE A 129 -16.57 -4.28 4.42
CA PHE A 129 -15.91 -2.96 4.34
C PHE A 129 -16.57 -1.98 5.31
N VAL A 130 -17.89 -1.82 5.23
CA VAL A 130 -18.64 -0.91 6.11
C VAL A 130 -18.43 -1.23 7.60
N SER A 131 -18.50 -2.50 7.98
CA SER A 131 -18.28 -2.96 9.35
C SER A 131 -16.87 -2.61 9.85
N LYS A 132 -15.86 -2.87 9.01
CA LYS A 132 -14.46 -2.60 9.37
C LYS A 132 -14.14 -1.11 9.41
N ILE A 133 -14.74 -0.30 8.52
CA ILE A 133 -14.60 1.16 8.56
C ILE A 133 -15.15 1.70 9.88
N ARG A 134 -16.33 1.26 10.32
CA ARG A 134 -16.91 1.68 11.62
C ARG A 134 -16.01 1.33 12.80
N LYS A 135 -15.41 0.12 12.78
CA LYS A 135 -14.59 -0.39 13.88
C LYS A 135 -13.21 0.26 13.93
N LEU A 136 -12.54 0.37 12.77
CA LEU A 136 -11.13 0.74 12.68
C LEU A 136 -10.93 2.24 12.42
N LYS A 137 -11.94 2.92 11.88
CA LYS A 137 -11.92 4.34 11.49
C LYS A 137 -10.68 4.68 10.66
N PRO A 138 -10.40 3.93 9.55
CA PRO A 138 -9.26 4.20 8.70
C PRO A 138 -9.42 5.56 8.02
N GLN A 139 -8.32 6.20 7.65
CA GLN A 139 -8.34 7.41 6.85
C GLN A 139 -8.59 7.09 5.37
N VAL A 140 -8.09 5.94 4.91
CA VAL A 140 -8.16 5.55 3.48
C VAL A 140 -8.73 4.13 3.36
N VAL A 141 -9.56 3.93 2.33
CA VAL A 141 -10.09 2.63 1.91
C VAL A 141 -9.64 2.38 0.48
N GLY A 142 -8.96 1.25 0.25
CA GLY A 142 -8.55 0.81 -1.08
C GLY A 142 -9.37 -0.38 -1.55
N LEU A 143 -10.00 -0.24 -2.71
CA LEU A 143 -10.80 -1.27 -3.36
C LEU A 143 -10.07 -1.77 -4.61
N SER A 144 -9.86 -3.07 -4.72
CA SER A 144 -9.17 -3.70 -5.86
C SER A 144 -10.11 -4.59 -6.64
N ALA A 145 -10.04 -4.51 -7.98
CA ALA A 145 -10.69 -5.46 -8.88
C ALA A 145 -9.87 -5.67 -10.16
N LEU A 146 -9.68 -6.92 -10.55
CA LEU A 146 -9.06 -7.30 -11.82
C LEU A 146 -10.12 -7.61 -12.88
N LEU A 147 -11.28 -8.15 -12.49
CA LEU A 147 -12.34 -8.58 -13.38
C LEU A 147 -13.33 -7.43 -13.66
N SER A 148 -13.72 -7.23 -14.90
CA SER A 148 -14.76 -6.26 -15.28
C SER A 148 -16.12 -6.57 -14.63
N THR A 149 -16.41 -7.85 -14.41
CA THR A 149 -17.63 -8.29 -13.69
C THR A 149 -17.65 -7.87 -12.23
N ALA A 150 -16.52 -7.56 -11.61
CA ALA A 150 -16.42 -7.11 -10.23
C ALA A 150 -16.53 -5.58 -10.06
N LEU A 151 -16.59 -4.81 -11.15
CA LEU A 151 -16.78 -3.35 -11.08
C LEU A 151 -18.07 -2.96 -10.35
N THR A 152 -19.16 -3.68 -10.58
CA THR A 152 -20.42 -3.49 -9.82
C THR A 152 -20.24 -3.69 -8.33
N SER A 153 -19.33 -4.55 -7.90
CA SER A 153 -19.05 -4.75 -6.47
C SER A 153 -18.23 -3.61 -5.87
N ILE A 154 -17.35 -2.96 -6.65
CA ILE A 154 -16.72 -1.69 -6.23
C ILE A 154 -17.80 -0.63 -6.02
N GLU A 155 -18.68 -0.42 -7.02
CA GLU A 155 -19.76 0.55 -6.94
C GLU A 155 -20.67 0.29 -5.72
N ARG A 156 -21.16 -0.95 -5.55
CA ARG A 156 -21.95 -1.36 -4.39
C ARG A 156 -21.24 -1.09 -3.06
N THR A 157 -19.93 -1.26 -3.01
CA THR A 157 -19.14 -0.96 -1.80
C THR A 157 -19.11 0.54 -1.52
N VAL A 158 -18.91 1.38 -2.52
CA VAL A 158 -18.95 2.85 -2.38
C VAL A 158 -20.34 3.33 -1.96
N VAL A 159 -21.39 2.78 -2.59
CA VAL A 159 -22.79 3.06 -2.21
C VAL A 159 -23.05 2.65 -0.76
N GLY A 160 -22.66 1.43 -0.36
CA GLY A 160 -22.84 0.96 1.02
C GLY A 160 -22.09 1.82 2.06
N ILE A 161 -20.89 2.32 1.72
CA ILE A 161 -20.17 3.27 2.58
C ILE A 161 -20.95 4.58 2.72
N ARG A 162 -21.53 5.08 1.62
CA ARG A 162 -22.35 6.30 1.60
C ARG A 162 -23.62 6.14 2.43
N GLU A 163 -24.39 5.08 2.20
CA GLU A 163 -25.62 4.77 2.91
C GLU A 163 -25.40 4.55 4.41
N ALA A 164 -24.21 4.06 4.78
CA ALA A 164 -23.82 3.93 6.19
C ALA A 164 -23.43 5.26 6.86
N GLY A 165 -23.43 6.41 6.14
CA GLY A 165 -23.02 7.72 6.63
C GLY A 165 -21.51 7.83 6.89
N LEU A 166 -20.71 7.06 6.14
CA LEU A 166 -19.26 6.98 6.32
C LEU A 166 -18.46 7.64 5.19
N ARG A 167 -19.13 8.08 4.10
CA ARG A 167 -18.45 8.59 2.89
C ARG A 167 -17.49 9.76 3.19
N ASP A 168 -17.90 10.69 4.03
CA ASP A 168 -17.10 11.86 4.39
C ASP A 168 -16.04 11.59 5.48
N LYS A 169 -16.05 10.37 6.02
CA LYS A 169 -15.11 9.95 7.08
C LYS A 169 -13.89 9.21 6.55
N VAL A 170 -13.91 8.82 5.28
CA VAL A 170 -12.84 8.06 4.66
C VAL A 170 -12.57 8.56 3.25
N LYS A 171 -11.33 8.46 2.81
CA LYS A 171 -10.94 8.63 1.42
C LYS A 171 -10.95 7.28 0.72
N ILE A 172 -11.53 7.20 -0.47
CA ILE A 172 -11.66 5.97 -1.23
C ILE A 172 -10.73 6.03 -2.45
N MET A 173 -9.80 5.09 -2.52
CA MET A 173 -8.98 4.85 -3.71
C MET A 173 -9.39 3.51 -4.34
N VAL A 174 -9.39 3.48 -5.67
CA VAL A 174 -9.73 2.29 -6.44
C VAL A 174 -8.63 1.97 -7.43
N GLY A 175 -8.43 0.70 -7.75
CA GLY A 175 -7.43 0.26 -8.71
C GLY A 175 -7.60 -1.20 -9.11
N GLY A 176 -6.75 -1.62 -10.06
CA GLY A 176 -6.79 -2.93 -10.68
C GLY A 176 -7.12 -2.82 -12.16
N SER A 177 -6.78 -3.87 -12.94
CA SER A 177 -6.77 -3.81 -14.42
C SER A 177 -8.12 -3.52 -15.07
N ALA A 178 -9.23 -3.78 -14.38
CA ALA A 178 -10.56 -3.47 -14.89
C ALA A 178 -11.01 -2.04 -14.57
N VAL A 179 -10.34 -1.35 -13.63
CA VAL A 179 -10.74 -0.02 -13.19
C VAL A 179 -10.17 1.04 -14.12
N THR A 180 -10.98 2.03 -14.48
CA THR A 180 -10.54 3.20 -15.27
C THR A 180 -10.70 4.49 -14.46
N PRO A 181 -10.00 5.58 -14.85
CA PRO A 181 -10.18 6.90 -14.23
C PRO A 181 -11.63 7.39 -14.33
N GLU A 182 -12.31 7.13 -15.46
CA GLU A 182 -13.69 7.52 -15.70
C GLU A 182 -14.64 6.80 -14.74
N PHE A 183 -14.47 5.46 -14.59
CA PHE A 183 -15.25 4.66 -13.65
C PHE A 183 -15.02 5.14 -12.20
N ALA A 184 -13.75 5.37 -11.80
CA ALA A 184 -13.45 5.88 -10.46
C ALA A 184 -14.17 7.20 -10.15
N LYS A 185 -14.21 8.12 -11.13
CA LYS A 185 -14.92 9.39 -11.02
C LYS A 185 -16.44 9.20 -10.94
N GLU A 186 -17.00 8.31 -11.79
CA GLU A 186 -18.44 8.02 -11.84
C GLU A 186 -18.97 7.51 -10.50
N ILE A 187 -18.27 6.58 -9.88
CA ILE A 187 -18.66 6.03 -8.57
C ILE A 187 -18.39 6.96 -7.40
N GLY A 188 -17.69 8.07 -7.63
CA GLY A 188 -17.33 9.05 -6.60
C GLY A 188 -16.18 8.59 -5.69
N ALA A 189 -15.21 7.85 -6.23
CA ALA A 189 -13.95 7.59 -5.55
C ALA A 189 -13.10 8.88 -5.47
N ASP A 190 -12.23 8.98 -4.46
CA ASP A 190 -11.34 10.13 -4.26
C ASP A 190 -10.05 10.00 -5.09
N GLY A 191 -9.68 8.78 -5.52
CA GLY A 191 -8.50 8.55 -6.33
C GLY A 191 -8.51 7.24 -7.08
N TYR A 192 -7.75 7.23 -8.17
CA TYR A 192 -7.52 6.08 -9.03
C TYR A 192 -6.02 5.77 -9.10
N GLY A 193 -5.66 4.52 -8.89
CA GLY A 193 -4.32 3.99 -9.10
C GLY A 193 -4.26 3.16 -10.38
N ALA A 194 -3.47 3.60 -11.36
CA ALA A 194 -3.24 2.86 -12.59
C ALA A 194 -2.44 1.58 -12.32
N ASP A 195 -1.56 1.65 -11.33
CA ASP A 195 -0.83 0.50 -10.83
C ASP A 195 -0.62 0.58 -9.29
N ALA A 196 0.00 -0.46 -8.74
CA ALA A 196 0.21 -0.57 -7.29
C ALA A 196 1.13 0.53 -6.72
N THR A 197 1.98 1.17 -7.55
CA THR A 197 2.93 2.20 -7.12
C THR A 197 2.25 3.54 -6.86
N ASP A 198 1.03 3.72 -7.34
CA ASP A 198 0.24 4.93 -7.10
C ASP A 198 -0.42 4.93 -5.72
N ALA A 199 -0.67 3.76 -5.13
CA ALA A 199 -1.36 3.65 -3.85
C ALA A 199 -0.72 4.47 -2.71
N PRO A 200 0.61 4.44 -2.48
CA PRO A 200 1.25 5.28 -1.46
C PRO A 200 1.12 6.79 -1.74
N LYS A 201 1.22 7.19 -3.01
CA LYS A 201 1.11 8.60 -3.42
C LYS A 201 -0.30 9.14 -3.15
N LEU A 202 -1.32 8.36 -3.55
CA LEU A 202 -2.72 8.69 -3.30
C LEU A 202 -3.00 8.79 -1.79
N ALA A 203 -2.64 7.76 -1.03
CA ALA A 203 -2.87 7.72 0.41
C ALA A 203 -2.20 8.91 1.12
N GLN A 204 -0.96 9.25 0.75
CA GLN A 204 -0.26 10.39 1.31
C GLN A 204 -0.90 11.73 0.95
N GLY A 205 -1.45 11.85 -0.27
CA GLY A 205 -2.20 13.03 -0.72
C GLY A 205 -3.50 13.26 0.07
N PHE A 206 -4.13 12.19 0.57
CA PHE A 206 -5.38 12.24 1.31
C PHE A 206 -5.24 12.61 2.79
N ILE A 207 -4.05 12.45 3.37
CA ILE A 207 -3.80 12.61 4.82
C ILE A 207 -3.15 13.98 5.15
N LYS A 208 -2.87 14.77 4.14
CA LYS A 208 -2.30 16.12 4.31
C LYS A 208 -3.32 17.10 4.89
#